data_2bdf7631895473797da3d4527af39095
#
_entry.id   2bdf7631895473797da3d4527af39095
#
_cell.length_a   1.000
_cell.length_b   1.000
_cell.length_c   1.000
_cell.angle_alpha   90.00
_cell.angle_beta   90.00
_cell.angle_gamma   90.00
#
_symmetry.space_group_name_H-M   'P 1'
#
loop_
_entity.id
_entity.type
_entity.pdbx_description
1 polymer ?
#
loop_
_entity_poly.entity_id
_entity_poly.type
_entity_poly.pdbx_seq_one_letter_code
_entity_poly.pdbx_strand_id
1 'polypeptide(L)'
;MKKGIYNIFFGIVSQIITAIMGLILPQMIVEQYGSGVNGLLSSVSQIFVYLALFEAGVGTATMQALYKPIAEEDGDGINRILSATHSYFKKTGIIYGAVLAASAIIYPLFVEKTLPYSSIALIIIFAGAGSILNYFFYGKYRILLEASGYSYFVNGIVTMSYLIVNIIKIVLISSGSSILNVQFMQFLFYGLQMIGICIFTKKKYRWINVHEEGDFEAISQKSSVLVHQISSLVFSNTDILILTFFCGFEIVSVYTMYNYLFSTVMTLILTVVASIIYVLGKTFFENREKYLVYHDMFELLYLTIGSIIFSVLYVCAIPFMRLYTEGFTDANYIDYKLPILFFTMQLLNILRGPCNNLINIAGHFLKTKNRAMIEMVINIVVSLVCVKWLGIYGVLIGTISALLYRTNDIIIYANRKILNRSARGTYKRCLINVVCSILVIVLYWKKNYVPDSYIQLIGFAIAHGMVIALGFLIANTILDFKSVKAFFKLSLKKEDRE
;
A
#
# COMPACT_ATOMS: atom_id res chain seq x y z
N MET A 1 -4.02 22.38 -16.34
CA MET A 1 -4.06 22.64 -14.90
C MET A 1 -5.33 22.12 -14.20
N LYS A 2 -6.56 22.47 -14.64
CA LYS A 2 -7.81 22.03 -13.96
C LYS A 2 -7.91 20.51 -13.74
N LYS A 3 -7.62 19.67 -14.75
CA LYS A 3 -7.65 18.20 -14.60
C LYS A 3 -6.67 17.68 -13.51
N GLY A 4 -5.50 18.29 -13.37
CA GLY A 4 -4.51 17.89 -12.34
C GLY A 4 -5.00 18.15 -10.92
N ILE A 5 -5.64 19.31 -10.69
CA ILE A 5 -6.21 19.65 -9.36
C ILE A 5 -7.33 18.68 -8.99
N TYR A 6 -8.22 18.36 -9.95
CA TYR A 6 -9.27 17.37 -9.71
C TYR A 6 -8.72 15.98 -9.40
N ASN A 7 -7.66 15.54 -10.12
CA ASN A 7 -7.02 14.26 -9.85
C ASN A 7 -6.47 14.16 -8.41
N ILE A 8 -5.82 15.23 -7.93
CA ILE A 8 -5.28 15.28 -6.56
C ILE A 8 -6.42 15.27 -5.54
N PHE A 9 -7.43 16.12 -5.72
CA PHE A 9 -8.56 16.22 -4.80
C PHE A 9 -9.32 14.88 -4.67
N PHE A 10 -9.74 14.30 -5.80
CA PHE A 10 -10.43 13.00 -5.78
C PHE A 10 -9.55 11.87 -5.26
N GLY A 11 -8.24 11.90 -5.50
CA GLY A 11 -7.30 10.94 -4.95
C GLY A 11 -7.25 10.98 -3.42
N ILE A 12 -7.15 12.18 -2.82
CA ILE A 12 -7.13 12.36 -1.36
C ILE A 12 -8.46 11.94 -0.74
N VAL A 13 -9.58 12.39 -1.30
CA VAL A 13 -10.91 12.02 -0.81
C VAL A 13 -11.12 10.51 -0.87
N SER A 14 -10.75 9.87 -1.97
CA SER A 14 -10.81 8.41 -2.11
C SER A 14 -9.99 7.70 -1.03
N GLN A 15 -8.79 8.18 -0.74
CA GLN A 15 -7.91 7.59 0.27
C GLN A 15 -8.49 7.70 1.69
N ILE A 16 -9.06 8.86 2.04
CA ILE A 16 -9.71 9.06 3.35
C ILE A 16 -10.92 8.13 3.51
N ILE A 17 -11.77 8.04 2.48
CA ILE A 17 -12.94 7.15 2.49
C ILE A 17 -12.51 5.70 2.63
N THR A 18 -11.49 5.27 1.88
CA THR A 18 -10.96 3.91 1.96
C THR A 18 -10.40 3.62 3.35
N ALA A 19 -9.69 4.58 3.95
CA ALA A 19 -9.14 4.44 5.30
C ALA A 19 -10.23 4.28 6.37
N ILE A 20 -11.30 5.09 6.29
CA ILE A 20 -12.42 5.01 7.23
C ILE A 20 -13.16 3.67 7.09
N MET A 21 -13.53 3.29 5.86
CA MET A 21 -14.26 2.04 5.61
C MET A 21 -13.43 0.79 5.96
N GLY A 22 -12.12 0.86 5.77
CA GLY A 22 -11.20 -0.22 6.13
C GLY A 22 -11.01 -0.38 7.66
N LEU A 23 -11.45 0.57 8.47
CA LEU A 23 -11.56 0.41 9.93
C LEU A 23 -12.97 -0.08 10.31
N ILE A 24 -14.03 0.50 9.76
CA ILE A 24 -15.40 0.18 10.15
C ILE A 24 -15.79 -1.26 9.77
N LEU A 25 -15.52 -1.68 8.54
CA LEU A 25 -15.99 -2.98 8.06
C LEU A 25 -15.37 -4.18 8.78
N PRO A 26 -14.06 -4.27 9.03
CA PRO A 26 -13.49 -5.38 9.77
C PRO A 26 -14.02 -5.47 11.20
N GLN A 27 -14.23 -4.33 11.88
CA GLN A 27 -14.84 -4.30 13.20
C GLN A 27 -16.23 -4.93 13.18
N MET A 28 -17.11 -4.47 12.30
CA MET A 28 -18.47 -4.99 12.16
C MET A 28 -18.48 -6.48 11.74
N ILE A 29 -17.54 -6.91 10.90
CA ILE A 29 -17.41 -8.32 10.50
C ILE A 29 -17.05 -9.18 11.71
N VAL A 30 -16.10 -8.73 12.54
CA VAL A 30 -15.71 -9.50 13.73
C VAL A 30 -16.85 -9.54 14.75
N GLU A 31 -17.53 -8.41 15.00
CA GLU A 31 -18.68 -8.38 15.91
C GLU A 31 -19.80 -9.34 15.49
N GLN A 32 -20.10 -9.43 14.19
CA GLN A 32 -21.23 -10.21 13.69
C GLN A 32 -20.90 -11.66 13.35
N TYR A 33 -19.69 -11.92 12.80
CA TYR A 33 -19.33 -13.22 12.25
C TYR A 33 -18.09 -13.85 12.89
N GLY A 34 -17.39 -13.13 13.78
CA GLY A 34 -16.19 -13.58 14.46
C GLY A 34 -14.89 -13.29 13.72
N SER A 35 -13.78 -13.38 14.49
CA SER A 35 -12.41 -13.14 14.03
C SER A 35 -11.96 -14.12 12.95
N GLY A 36 -12.39 -15.38 13.05
CA GLY A 36 -12.10 -16.40 12.04
C GLY A 36 -12.61 -16.03 10.65
N VAL A 37 -13.81 -15.45 10.55
CA VAL A 37 -14.36 -15.00 9.25
C VAL A 37 -13.59 -13.78 8.72
N ASN A 38 -13.23 -12.82 9.56
CA ASN A 38 -12.42 -11.68 9.14
C ASN A 38 -11.03 -12.12 8.66
N GLY A 39 -10.40 -13.07 9.34
CA GLY A 39 -9.13 -13.67 8.94
C GLY A 39 -9.24 -14.43 7.60
N LEU A 40 -10.32 -15.20 7.41
CA LEU A 40 -10.61 -15.87 6.14
C LEU A 40 -10.71 -14.87 4.98
N LEU A 41 -11.49 -13.79 5.15
CA LEU A 41 -11.65 -12.77 4.11
C LEU A 41 -10.32 -12.08 3.78
N SER A 42 -9.51 -11.81 4.79
CA SER A 42 -8.18 -11.23 4.63
C SER A 42 -7.25 -12.18 3.85
N SER A 43 -7.26 -13.46 4.18
CA SER A 43 -6.47 -14.48 3.49
C SER A 43 -6.92 -14.68 2.04
N VAL A 44 -8.22 -14.78 1.79
CA VAL A 44 -8.78 -14.84 0.43
C VAL A 44 -8.38 -13.62 -0.40
N SER A 45 -8.39 -12.42 0.20
CA SER A 45 -7.95 -11.20 -0.49
C SER A 45 -6.49 -11.29 -0.95
N GLN A 46 -5.60 -11.95 -0.19
CA GLN A 46 -4.20 -12.12 -0.59
C GLN A 46 -4.04 -13.03 -1.81
N ILE A 47 -4.88 -14.05 -1.98
CA ILE A 47 -4.87 -14.87 -3.21
C ILE A 47 -5.04 -13.97 -4.43
N PHE A 48 -5.98 -13.01 -4.38
CA PHE A 48 -6.23 -12.11 -5.51
C PHE A 48 -5.11 -11.10 -5.75
N VAL A 49 -4.40 -10.68 -4.71
CA VAL A 49 -3.19 -9.86 -4.85
C VAL A 49 -2.12 -10.61 -5.66
N TYR A 50 -1.93 -11.91 -5.41
CA TYR A 50 -1.01 -12.73 -6.22
C TYR A 50 -1.55 -12.99 -7.63
N LEU A 51 -2.83 -13.19 -7.80
CA LEU A 51 -3.44 -13.36 -9.12
C LEU A 51 -3.34 -12.09 -9.99
N ALA A 52 -3.30 -10.91 -9.38
CA ALA A 52 -3.06 -9.65 -10.10
C ALA A 52 -1.67 -9.59 -10.78
N LEU A 53 -0.72 -10.48 -10.42
CA LEU A 53 0.55 -10.61 -11.13
C LEU A 53 0.40 -11.05 -12.58
N PHE A 54 -0.69 -11.73 -12.94
CA PHE A 54 -0.97 -12.08 -14.34
C PHE A 54 -1.25 -10.83 -15.21
N GLU A 55 -1.67 -9.73 -14.59
CA GLU A 55 -1.84 -8.43 -15.25
C GLU A 55 -0.58 -7.57 -15.13
N ALA A 56 0.30 -7.91 -14.15
CA ALA A 56 1.40 -7.04 -13.78
C ALA A 56 2.19 -6.61 -15.00
N GLY A 57 2.16 -5.33 -15.22
CA GLY A 57 2.96 -4.65 -16.21
C GLY A 57 2.30 -4.40 -17.53
N VAL A 58 1.35 -5.19 -18.03
CA VAL A 58 0.69 -4.90 -19.32
C VAL A 58 -0.14 -3.62 -19.22
N GLY A 59 -0.80 -3.38 -18.09
CA GLY A 59 -1.52 -2.14 -17.87
C GLY A 59 -0.63 -0.90 -17.98
N THR A 60 0.54 -0.93 -17.33
CA THR A 60 1.54 0.15 -17.42
C THR A 60 2.16 0.30 -18.81
N ALA A 61 2.46 -0.80 -19.50
CA ALA A 61 2.98 -0.77 -20.87
C ALA A 61 1.94 -0.22 -21.85
N THR A 62 0.68 -0.65 -21.75
CA THR A 62 -0.43 -0.11 -22.53
C THR A 62 -0.60 1.39 -22.30
N MET A 63 -0.56 1.84 -21.03
CA MET A 63 -0.68 3.27 -20.72
C MET A 63 0.45 4.07 -21.35
N GLN A 64 1.69 3.60 -21.28
CA GLN A 64 2.84 4.27 -21.89
C GLN A 64 2.75 4.29 -23.42
N ALA A 65 2.33 3.18 -24.03
CA ALA A 65 2.14 3.09 -25.48
C ALA A 65 1.07 4.05 -25.99
N LEU A 66 0.00 4.28 -25.20
CA LEU A 66 -1.09 5.18 -25.57
C LEU A 66 -0.72 6.66 -25.55
N TYR A 67 0.31 7.09 -24.81
CA TYR A 67 0.61 8.53 -24.69
C TYR A 67 0.92 9.21 -26.02
N LYS A 68 1.72 8.55 -26.89
CA LYS A 68 2.09 9.11 -28.19
C LYS A 68 0.89 9.21 -29.13
N PRO A 69 0.13 8.13 -29.43
CA PRO A 69 -1.04 8.22 -30.30
C PRO A 69 -2.12 9.19 -29.76
N ILE A 70 -2.30 9.29 -28.45
CA ILE A 70 -3.22 10.27 -27.85
C ILE A 70 -2.76 11.71 -28.11
N ALA A 71 -1.44 11.99 -28.04
CA ALA A 71 -0.89 13.32 -28.27
C ALA A 71 -0.94 13.71 -29.76
N GLU A 72 -0.82 12.71 -30.64
CA GLU A 72 -0.87 12.87 -32.12
C GLU A 72 -2.30 12.78 -32.68
N GLU A 73 -3.31 12.53 -31.81
CA GLU A 73 -4.72 12.29 -32.18
C GLU A 73 -4.89 11.12 -33.19
N ASP A 74 -3.95 10.15 -33.18
CA ASP A 74 -3.94 8.96 -34.03
C ASP A 74 -4.94 7.92 -33.53
N GLY A 75 -6.16 7.95 -34.09
CA GLY A 75 -7.23 7.02 -33.74
C GLY A 75 -6.91 5.55 -34.05
N ASP A 76 -6.24 5.30 -35.19
CA ASP A 76 -5.88 3.95 -35.62
C ASP A 76 -4.77 3.37 -34.73
N GLY A 77 -3.78 4.18 -34.35
CA GLY A 77 -2.77 3.80 -33.38
C GLY A 77 -3.36 3.45 -32.01
N ILE A 78 -4.34 4.23 -31.55
CA ILE A 78 -5.06 3.93 -30.30
C ILE A 78 -5.81 2.60 -30.43
N ASN A 79 -6.53 2.36 -31.53
CA ASN A 79 -7.30 1.13 -31.79
C ASN A 79 -6.39 -0.10 -31.78
N ARG A 80 -5.25 -0.06 -32.48
CA ARG A 80 -4.27 -1.16 -32.52
C ARG A 80 -3.72 -1.51 -31.13
N ILE A 81 -3.38 -0.51 -30.30
CA ILE A 81 -2.90 -0.74 -28.93
C ILE A 81 -4.02 -1.32 -28.06
N LEU A 82 -5.24 -0.79 -28.15
CA LEU A 82 -6.40 -1.31 -27.39
C LEU A 82 -6.79 -2.71 -27.83
N SER A 83 -6.67 -3.06 -29.11
CA SER A 83 -6.90 -4.40 -29.63
C SER A 83 -5.89 -5.41 -29.09
N ALA A 84 -4.58 -5.06 -29.09
CA ALA A 84 -3.55 -5.89 -28.47
C ALA A 84 -3.81 -6.09 -26.97
N THR A 85 -4.17 -5.02 -26.27
CA THR A 85 -4.50 -5.06 -24.82
C THR A 85 -5.74 -5.93 -24.56
N HIS A 86 -6.79 -5.80 -25.38
CA HIS A 86 -7.99 -6.62 -25.29
C HIS A 86 -7.68 -8.10 -25.45
N SER A 87 -6.90 -8.45 -26.47
CA SER A 87 -6.50 -9.84 -26.75
C SER A 87 -5.67 -10.43 -25.62
N TYR A 88 -4.74 -9.65 -25.06
CA TYR A 88 -3.96 -10.04 -23.88
C TYR A 88 -4.86 -10.23 -22.66
N PHE A 89 -5.71 -9.27 -22.35
CA PHE A 89 -6.63 -9.34 -21.20
C PHE A 89 -7.62 -10.50 -21.33
N LYS A 90 -8.09 -10.82 -22.53
CA LYS A 90 -8.94 -12.01 -22.76
C LYS A 90 -8.22 -13.29 -22.37
N LYS A 91 -6.95 -13.47 -22.80
CA LYS A 91 -6.12 -14.64 -22.41
C LYS A 91 -5.89 -14.68 -20.91
N THR A 92 -5.50 -13.55 -20.32
CA THR A 92 -5.29 -13.42 -18.86
C THR A 92 -6.57 -13.70 -18.09
N GLY A 93 -7.73 -13.22 -18.53
CA GLY A 93 -9.03 -13.46 -17.91
C GLY A 93 -9.42 -14.92 -17.90
N ILE A 94 -9.11 -15.69 -18.98
CA ILE A 94 -9.35 -17.14 -19.03
C ILE A 94 -8.46 -17.88 -18.02
N ILE A 95 -7.15 -17.56 -18.00
CA ILE A 95 -6.20 -18.15 -17.04
C ILE A 95 -6.61 -17.82 -15.60
N TYR A 96 -6.93 -16.54 -15.34
CA TYR A 96 -7.40 -16.08 -14.04
C TYR A 96 -8.67 -16.81 -13.61
N GLY A 97 -9.66 -16.98 -14.50
CA GLY A 97 -10.89 -17.70 -14.23
C GLY A 97 -10.64 -19.18 -13.89
N ALA A 98 -9.72 -19.85 -14.60
CA ALA A 98 -9.34 -21.23 -14.31
C ALA A 98 -8.65 -21.34 -12.93
N VAL A 99 -7.73 -20.43 -12.59
CA VAL A 99 -7.05 -20.40 -11.28
C VAL A 99 -8.05 -20.05 -10.17
N LEU A 100 -8.99 -19.13 -10.42
CA LEU A 100 -10.05 -18.79 -9.48
C LEU A 100 -10.92 -20.04 -9.16
N ALA A 101 -11.35 -20.77 -10.19
CA ALA A 101 -12.12 -21.99 -10.01
C ALA A 101 -11.33 -23.07 -9.25
N ALA A 102 -10.06 -23.27 -9.60
CA ALA A 102 -9.17 -24.16 -8.88
C ALA A 102 -8.99 -23.75 -7.41
N SER A 103 -8.80 -22.46 -7.15
CA SER A 103 -8.68 -21.92 -5.78
C SER A 103 -9.97 -22.14 -4.98
N ALA A 104 -11.14 -21.94 -5.58
CA ALA A 104 -12.43 -22.15 -4.91
C ALA A 104 -12.65 -23.63 -4.52
N ILE A 105 -12.06 -24.58 -5.28
CA ILE A 105 -12.14 -26.02 -4.98
C ILE A 105 -11.04 -26.44 -3.99
N ILE A 106 -9.81 -25.99 -4.21
CA ILE A 106 -8.64 -26.51 -3.49
C ILE A 106 -8.46 -25.82 -2.14
N TYR A 107 -8.57 -24.49 -2.07
CA TYR A 107 -8.28 -23.73 -0.86
C TYR A 107 -9.09 -24.16 0.36
N PRO A 108 -10.43 -24.39 0.28
CA PRO A 108 -11.22 -24.84 1.43
C PRO A 108 -10.81 -26.21 2.01
N LEU A 109 -10.02 -27.01 1.27
CA LEU A 109 -9.53 -28.32 1.73
C LEU A 109 -8.35 -28.20 2.68
N PHE A 110 -7.58 -27.10 2.59
CA PHE A 110 -6.31 -26.91 3.29
C PHE A 110 -6.37 -25.88 4.43
N VAL A 111 -7.49 -25.19 4.58
CA VAL A 111 -7.65 -24.16 5.60
C VAL A 111 -8.59 -24.61 6.73
N GLU A 112 -8.51 -23.89 7.84
CA GLU A 112 -9.36 -24.11 9.00
C GLU A 112 -10.85 -23.98 8.64
N LYS A 113 -11.68 -24.88 9.20
CA LYS A 113 -13.12 -24.96 8.90
C LYS A 113 -13.94 -23.92 9.71
N THR A 114 -13.69 -22.66 9.49
CA THR A 114 -14.46 -21.55 10.11
C THR A 114 -15.88 -21.46 9.55
N LEU A 115 -16.06 -21.84 8.27
CA LEU A 115 -17.33 -21.88 7.55
C LEU A 115 -17.47 -23.20 6.79
N PRO A 116 -18.70 -23.57 6.38
CA PRO A 116 -18.90 -24.71 5.47
C PRO A 116 -18.09 -24.56 4.19
N TYR A 117 -17.60 -25.68 3.64
CA TYR A 117 -16.81 -25.73 2.41
C TYR A 117 -17.43 -24.89 1.26
N SER A 118 -18.75 -25.09 1.02
CA SER A 118 -19.48 -24.37 -0.02
C SER A 118 -19.46 -22.86 0.18
N SER A 119 -19.54 -22.41 1.43
CA SER A 119 -19.50 -20.96 1.76
C SER A 119 -18.13 -20.36 1.48
N ILE A 120 -17.04 -21.04 1.85
CA ILE A 120 -15.68 -20.59 1.54
C ILE A 120 -15.46 -20.52 0.03
N ALA A 121 -15.89 -21.56 -0.71
CA ALA A 121 -15.80 -21.59 -2.16
C ALA A 121 -16.57 -20.42 -2.83
N LEU A 122 -17.79 -20.13 -2.37
CA LEU A 122 -18.58 -19.00 -2.88
C LEU A 122 -17.97 -17.65 -2.54
N ILE A 123 -17.39 -17.47 -1.35
CA ILE A 123 -16.66 -16.25 -0.98
C ILE A 123 -15.50 -16.00 -1.96
N ILE A 124 -14.73 -17.05 -2.28
CA ILE A 124 -13.62 -16.95 -3.24
C ILE A 124 -14.15 -16.54 -4.62
N ILE A 125 -15.23 -17.16 -5.09
CA ILE A 125 -15.83 -16.83 -6.38
C ILE A 125 -16.31 -15.36 -6.40
N PHE A 126 -17.05 -14.92 -5.40
CA PHE A 126 -17.56 -13.54 -5.34
C PHE A 126 -16.44 -12.50 -5.27
N ALA A 127 -15.40 -12.78 -4.50
CA ALA A 127 -14.24 -11.89 -4.38
C ALA A 127 -13.46 -11.80 -5.71
N GLY A 128 -13.29 -12.91 -6.43
CA GLY A 128 -12.49 -12.97 -7.66
C GLY A 128 -13.25 -12.61 -8.94
N ALA A 129 -14.57 -12.78 -8.97
CA ALA A 129 -15.37 -12.54 -10.17
C ALA A 129 -15.27 -11.12 -10.71
N GLY A 130 -15.03 -10.15 -9.84
CA GLY A 130 -14.84 -8.76 -10.24
C GLY A 130 -13.64 -8.52 -11.14
N SER A 131 -12.52 -9.20 -10.89
CA SER A 131 -11.33 -9.12 -11.76
C SER A 131 -11.61 -9.71 -13.15
N ILE A 132 -12.46 -10.72 -13.24
CA ILE A 132 -12.92 -11.28 -14.53
C ILE A 132 -13.66 -10.20 -15.33
N LEU A 133 -14.56 -9.43 -14.69
CA LEU A 133 -15.24 -8.31 -15.33
C LEU A 133 -14.24 -7.25 -15.84
N ASN A 134 -13.19 -6.96 -15.07
CA ASN A 134 -12.14 -6.05 -15.49
C ASN A 134 -11.45 -6.53 -16.78
N TYR A 135 -11.01 -7.79 -16.82
CA TYR A 135 -10.29 -8.33 -17.98
C TYR A 135 -11.14 -8.39 -19.24
N PHE A 136 -12.38 -8.85 -19.15
CA PHE A 136 -13.21 -9.03 -20.34
C PHE A 136 -13.85 -7.73 -20.85
N PHE A 137 -14.22 -6.81 -19.97
CA PHE A 137 -15.10 -5.70 -20.34
C PHE A 137 -14.44 -4.33 -20.27
N TYR A 138 -13.99 -3.87 -19.11
CA TYR A 138 -13.71 -2.45 -18.92
C TYR A 138 -12.22 -2.07 -18.71
N GLY A 139 -11.35 -3.01 -18.41
CA GLY A 139 -9.95 -2.74 -18.05
C GLY A 139 -9.19 -1.94 -19.13
N LYS A 140 -9.33 -2.31 -20.42
CA LYS A 140 -8.74 -1.58 -21.53
C LYS A 140 -9.24 -0.13 -21.63
N TYR A 141 -10.52 0.10 -21.35
CA TYR A 141 -11.11 1.44 -21.38
C TYR A 141 -10.69 2.30 -20.20
N ARG A 142 -10.53 1.67 -19.03
CA ARG A 142 -9.97 2.30 -17.85
C ARG A 142 -8.56 2.84 -18.14
N ILE A 143 -7.68 2.04 -18.72
CA ILE A 143 -6.31 2.45 -19.07
C ILE A 143 -6.34 3.61 -20.09
N LEU A 144 -7.20 3.56 -21.11
CA LEU A 144 -7.36 4.65 -22.08
C LEU A 144 -7.77 5.95 -21.40
N LEU A 145 -8.77 5.90 -20.51
CA LEU A 145 -9.24 7.09 -19.79
C LEU A 145 -8.14 7.67 -18.89
N GLU A 146 -7.39 6.83 -18.20
CA GLU A 146 -6.28 7.25 -17.36
C GLU A 146 -5.17 7.89 -18.20
N ALA A 147 -4.77 7.29 -19.32
CA ALA A 147 -3.78 7.84 -20.26
C ALA A 147 -4.24 9.17 -20.88
N SER A 148 -5.54 9.32 -21.13
CA SER A 148 -6.15 10.57 -21.66
C SER A 148 -6.34 11.65 -20.58
N GLY A 149 -5.89 11.44 -19.35
CA GLY A 149 -5.99 12.41 -18.25
C GLY A 149 -7.37 12.49 -17.58
N TYR A 150 -8.22 11.46 -17.74
CA TYR A 150 -9.51 11.32 -17.07
C TYR A 150 -9.44 10.45 -15.81
N SER A 151 -8.26 10.35 -15.18
CA SER A 151 -8.08 9.59 -13.92
C SER A 151 -9.02 10.08 -12.83
N TYR A 152 -9.33 11.39 -12.76
CA TYR A 152 -10.32 11.94 -11.81
C TYR A 152 -11.71 11.31 -11.98
N PHE A 153 -12.12 11.04 -13.22
CA PHE A 153 -13.41 10.43 -13.52
C PHE A 153 -13.41 8.94 -13.12
N VAL A 154 -12.36 8.22 -13.49
CA VAL A 154 -12.19 6.80 -13.10
C VAL A 154 -12.17 6.68 -11.57
N ASN A 155 -11.36 7.49 -10.89
CA ASN A 155 -11.30 7.52 -9.43
C ASN A 155 -12.65 7.91 -8.80
N GLY A 156 -13.38 8.85 -9.41
CA GLY A 156 -14.72 9.22 -8.99
C GLY A 156 -15.70 8.05 -9.02
N ILE A 157 -15.76 7.29 -10.15
CA ILE A 157 -16.62 6.10 -10.28
C ILE A 157 -16.21 5.04 -9.26
N VAL A 158 -14.91 4.76 -9.12
CA VAL A 158 -14.40 3.77 -8.17
C VAL A 158 -14.79 4.15 -6.74
N THR A 159 -14.58 5.41 -6.35
CA THR A 159 -14.89 5.90 -5.00
C THR A 159 -16.40 5.88 -4.72
N MET A 160 -17.22 6.31 -5.66
CA MET A 160 -18.67 6.27 -5.51
C MET A 160 -19.19 4.84 -5.42
N SER A 161 -18.71 3.94 -6.28
CA SER A 161 -19.06 2.52 -6.20
C SER A 161 -18.64 1.91 -4.87
N TYR A 162 -17.44 2.26 -4.38
CA TYR A 162 -16.92 1.81 -3.09
C TYR A 162 -17.80 2.28 -1.92
N LEU A 163 -18.21 3.54 -1.92
CA LEU A 163 -19.11 4.08 -0.90
C LEU A 163 -20.47 3.38 -0.92
N ILE A 164 -21.12 3.29 -2.08
CA ILE A 164 -22.44 2.68 -2.23
C ILE A 164 -22.40 1.25 -1.70
N VAL A 165 -21.45 0.45 -2.16
CA VAL A 165 -21.37 -0.97 -1.80
C VAL A 165 -21.03 -1.15 -0.32
N ASN A 166 -20.15 -0.32 0.25
CA ASN A 166 -19.82 -0.45 1.67
C ASN A 166 -20.97 0.02 2.59
N ILE A 167 -21.74 1.03 2.19
CA ILE A 167 -22.97 1.39 2.91
C ILE A 167 -23.96 0.22 2.87
N ILE A 168 -24.15 -0.43 1.72
CA ILE A 168 -25.01 -1.62 1.62
C ILE A 168 -24.47 -2.76 2.49
N LYS A 169 -23.16 -3.00 2.50
CA LYS A 169 -22.54 -4.00 3.38
C LYS A 169 -22.80 -3.71 4.85
N ILE A 170 -22.64 -2.45 5.29
CA ILE A 170 -22.94 -2.03 6.67
C ILE A 170 -24.40 -2.34 7.02
N VAL A 171 -25.35 -1.98 6.15
CA VAL A 171 -26.78 -2.25 6.37
C VAL A 171 -27.03 -3.77 6.45
N LEU A 172 -26.46 -4.56 5.57
CA LEU A 172 -26.60 -6.03 5.56
C LEU A 172 -26.01 -6.67 6.84
N ILE A 173 -24.83 -6.22 7.27
CA ILE A 173 -24.21 -6.72 8.52
C ILE A 173 -25.07 -6.36 9.71
N SER A 174 -25.51 -5.10 9.84
CA SER A 174 -26.37 -4.64 10.94
C SER A 174 -27.75 -5.32 10.97
N SER A 175 -28.27 -5.79 9.81
CA SER A 175 -29.51 -6.56 9.73
C SER A 175 -29.34 -8.06 10.02
N GLY A 176 -28.13 -8.53 10.36
CA GLY A 176 -27.85 -9.94 10.61
C GLY A 176 -27.88 -10.83 9.37
N SER A 177 -27.70 -10.26 8.16
CA SER A 177 -27.62 -11.02 6.90
C SER A 177 -26.45 -11.98 6.89
N SER A 178 -26.52 -13.05 6.08
CA SER A 178 -25.38 -13.98 5.94
C SER A 178 -24.16 -13.32 5.34
N ILE A 179 -22.95 -13.78 5.72
CA ILE A 179 -21.68 -13.28 5.18
C ILE A 179 -21.62 -13.46 3.65
N LEU A 180 -22.30 -14.45 3.09
CA LEU A 180 -22.38 -14.66 1.63
C LEU A 180 -23.07 -13.49 0.92
N ASN A 181 -24.18 -12.97 1.50
CA ASN A 181 -24.87 -11.80 0.95
C ASN A 181 -23.97 -10.56 0.99
N VAL A 182 -23.22 -10.38 2.09
CA VAL A 182 -22.27 -9.28 2.24
C VAL A 182 -21.15 -9.39 1.20
N GLN A 183 -20.62 -10.60 0.95
CA GLN A 183 -19.55 -10.80 -0.04
C GLN A 183 -20.06 -10.70 -1.48
N PHE A 184 -21.32 -11.07 -1.76
CA PHE A 184 -21.93 -10.86 -3.07
C PHE A 184 -21.92 -9.38 -3.48
N MET A 185 -21.99 -8.44 -2.52
CA MET A 185 -21.88 -6.99 -2.81
C MET A 185 -20.53 -6.61 -3.44
N GLN A 186 -19.49 -7.42 -3.26
CA GLN A 186 -18.21 -7.20 -3.96
C GLN A 186 -18.36 -7.33 -5.48
N PHE A 187 -19.18 -8.25 -5.93
CA PHE A 187 -19.51 -8.39 -7.35
C PHE A 187 -20.27 -7.16 -7.88
N LEU A 188 -21.24 -6.66 -7.11
CA LEU A 188 -21.96 -5.42 -7.44
C LEU A 188 -21.02 -4.23 -7.61
N PHE A 189 -20.01 -4.10 -6.73
CA PHE A 189 -18.99 -3.06 -6.81
C PHE A 189 -18.29 -3.01 -8.18
N TYR A 190 -17.83 -4.16 -8.65
CA TYR A 190 -17.18 -4.24 -9.97
C TYR A 190 -18.19 -4.04 -11.13
N GLY A 191 -19.42 -4.50 -10.96
CA GLY A 191 -20.49 -4.27 -11.94
C GLY A 191 -20.79 -2.78 -12.14
N LEU A 192 -20.88 -2.01 -11.07
CA LEU A 192 -21.08 -0.56 -11.11
C LEU A 192 -19.91 0.16 -11.83
N GLN A 193 -18.67 -0.25 -11.54
CA GLN A 193 -17.50 0.29 -12.24
C GLN A 193 -17.55 -0.01 -13.74
N MET A 194 -17.85 -1.26 -14.10
CA MET A 194 -17.98 -1.70 -15.48
C MET A 194 -18.99 -0.84 -16.24
N ILE A 195 -20.19 -0.69 -15.69
CA ILE A 195 -21.27 0.12 -16.29
C ILE A 195 -20.81 1.57 -16.48
N GLY A 196 -20.31 2.21 -15.44
CA GLY A 196 -19.89 3.61 -15.46
C GLY A 196 -18.76 3.88 -16.49
N ILE A 197 -17.70 3.07 -16.45
CA ILE A 197 -16.54 3.22 -17.33
C ILE A 197 -16.93 2.93 -18.79
N CYS A 198 -17.66 1.83 -19.06
CA CYS A 198 -18.06 1.47 -20.42
C CYS A 198 -19.01 2.50 -21.05
N ILE A 199 -20.01 2.98 -20.32
CA ILE A 199 -20.94 4.00 -20.81
C ILE A 199 -20.19 5.27 -21.16
N PHE A 200 -19.35 5.77 -20.25
CA PHE A 200 -18.61 7.01 -20.48
C PHE A 200 -17.66 6.88 -21.69
N THR A 201 -16.93 5.77 -21.78
CA THR A 201 -15.98 5.55 -22.87
C THR A 201 -16.71 5.47 -24.22
N LYS A 202 -17.77 4.68 -24.31
CA LYS A 202 -18.58 4.56 -25.56
C LYS A 202 -19.22 5.88 -25.97
N LYS A 203 -19.65 6.71 -25.00
CA LYS A 203 -20.21 8.03 -25.31
C LYS A 203 -19.15 9.01 -25.81
N LYS A 204 -17.94 8.97 -25.24
CA LYS A 204 -16.86 9.91 -25.56
C LYS A 204 -16.06 9.52 -26.79
N TYR A 205 -15.79 8.23 -26.95
CA TYR A 205 -14.93 7.68 -28.01
C TYR A 205 -15.73 6.70 -28.88
N ARG A 206 -16.71 7.22 -29.66
CA ARG A 206 -17.62 6.39 -30.49
C ARG A 206 -16.90 5.63 -31.59
N TRP A 207 -15.70 6.08 -31.96
CA TRP A 207 -14.87 5.54 -33.05
C TRP A 207 -13.98 4.37 -32.61
N ILE A 208 -13.92 4.05 -31.29
CA ILE A 208 -13.07 2.96 -30.82
C ILE A 208 -13.52 1.62 -31.40
N ASN A 209 -12.57 0.96 -32.08
CA ASN A 209 -12.68 -0.39 -32.58
C ASN A 209 -11.56 -1.27 -32.01
N VAL A 210 -11.92 -2.29 -31.22
CA VAL A 210 -10.96 -3.21 -30.57
C VAL A 210 -10.78 -4.51 -31.36
N HIS A 211 -11.27 -4.57 -32.60
CA HIS A 211 -11.16 -5.74 -33.49
C HIS A 211 -10.13 -5.53 -34.61
N GLU A 212 -9.37 -4.45 -34.58
CA GLU A 212 -8.27 -4.21 -35.49
C GLU A 212 -7.06 -5.09 -35.19
N GLU A 213 -6.11 -5.16 -36.10
CA GLU A 213 -4.84 -5.87 -35.88
C GLU A 213 -4.07 -5.24 -34.72
N GLY A 214 -3.78 -6.03 -33.70
CA GLY A 214 -3.19 -5.53 -32.45
C GLY A 214 -1.68 -5.31 -32.56
N ASP A 215 -1.18 -4.17 -32.07
CA ASP A 215 0.24 -3.91 -31.89
C ASP A 215 0.75 -4.49 -30.56
N PHE A 216 1.16 -5.76 -30.61
CA PHE A 216 1.68 -6.48 -29.43
C PHE A 216 3.10 -6.04 -29.05
N GLU A 217 3.87 -5.48 -29.96
CA GLU A 217 5.22 -4.99 -29.70
C GLU A 217 5.17 -3.75 -28.81
N ALA A 218 4.25 -2.84 -29.06
CA ALA A 218 4.04 -1.63 -28.29
C ALA A 218 3.73 -1.90 -26.80
N ILE A 219 3.02 -2.99 -26.50
CA ILE A 219 2.65 -3.38 -25.12
C ILE A 219 3.60 -4.43 -24.50
N SER A 220 4.68 -4.79 -25.20
CA SER A 220 5.66 -5.76 -24.70
C SER A 220 6.45 -5.20 -23.54
N GLN A 221 6.64 -6.01 -22.49
CA GLN A 221 7.35 -5.59 -21.28
C GLN A 221 8.78 -6.11 -21.22
N LYS A 222 9.65 -5.29 -20.64
CA LYS A 222 10.98 -5.73 -20.25
C LYS A 222 10.89 -6.57 -18.97
N SER A 223 11.28 -7.84 -19.03
CA SER A 223 11.22 -8.83 -17.93
C SER A 223 11.83 -8.35 -16.59
N SER A 224 12.76 -7.42 -16.64
CA SER A 224 13.41 -6.88 -15.43
C SER A 224 12.49 -6.07 -14.53
N VAL A 225 11.49 -5.38 -15.08
CA VAL A 225 10.48 -4.61 -14.32
C VAL A 225 9.54 -5.58 -13.60
N LEU A 226 9.17 -6.67 -14.28
CA LEU A 226 8.33 -7.72 -13.71
C LEU A 226 8.99 -8.37 -12.48
N VAL A 227 10.27 -8.72 -12.56
CA VAL A 227 11.01 -9.32 -11.43
C VAL A 227 10.97 -8.41 -10.20
N HIS A 228 11.15 -7.11 -10.39
CA HIS A 228 11.10 -6.16 -9.26
C HIS A 228 9.68 -6.05 -8.68
N GLN A 229 8.66 -6.01 -9.53
CA GLN A 229 7.26 -5.96 -9.10
C GLN A 229 6.85 -7.24 -8.35
N ILE A 230 7.22 -8.43 -8.86
CA ILE A 230 6.97 -9.72 -8.21
C ILE A 230 7.66 -9.76 -6.84
N SER A 231 8.94 -9.40 -6.76
CA SER A 231 9.67 -9.41 -5.50
C SER A 231 9.05 -8.50 -4.45
N SER A 232 8.65 -7.30 -4.85
CA SER A 232 7.99 -6.33 -3.96
C SER A 232 6.62 -6.83 -3.49
N LEU A 233 5.83 -7.41 -4.39
CA LEU A 233 4.50 -7.91 -4.07
C LEU A 233 4.57 -9.12 -3.13
N VAL A 234 5.46 -10.07 -3.40
CA VAL A 234 5.70 -11.24 -2.54
C VAL A 234 6.16 -10.77 -1.16
N PHE A 235 7.15 -9.88 -1.09
CA PHE A 235 7.62 -9.32 0.16
C PHE A 235 6.48 -8.70 1.00
N SER A 236 5.58 -7.96 0.38
CA SER A 236 4.54 -7.21 1.10
C SER A 236 3.31 -8.03 1.49
N ASN A 237 3.11 -9.22 0.91
CA ASN A 237 1.82 -9.93 1.03
C ASN A 237 1.94 -11.40 1.47
N THR A 238 3.15 -11.94 1.66
CA THR A 238 3.33 -13.35 2.04
C THR A 238 2.97 -13.61 3.50
N ASP A 239 3.11 -12.64 4.37
CA ASP A 239 2.89 -12.76 5.82
C ASP A 239 1.51 -13.34 6.15
N ILE A 240 0.45 -12.83 5.53
CA ILE A 240 -0.93 -13.27 5.76
C ILE A 240 -1.11 -14.73 5.33
N LEU A 241 -0.53 -15.15 4.21
CA LEU A 241 -0.63 -16.55 3.77
C LEU A 241 0.12 -17.49 4.72
N ILE A 242 1.31 -17.12 5.16
CA ILE A 242 2.07 -17.90 6.13
C ILE A 242 1.26 -18.06 7.42
N LEU A 243 0.69 -16.96 7.94
CA LEU A 243 -0.14 -17.00 9.15
C LEU A 243 -1.39 -17.85 8.96
N THR A 244 -2.03 -17.81 7.79
CA THR A 244 -3.21 -18.62 7.50
C THR A 244 -2.93 -20.12 7.63
N PHE A 245 -1.80 -20.59 7.09
CA PHE A 245 -1.48 -22.02 7.09
C PHE A 245 -0.86 -22.51 8.40
N PHE A 246 -0.21 -21.63 9.18
CA PHE A 246 0.49 -22.04 10.40
C PHE A 246 -0.21 -21.63 11.70
N CYS A 247 -1.03 -20.58 11.68
CA CYS A 247 -1.58 -19.99 12.91
C CYS A 247 -3.12 -19.90 12.92
N GLY A 248 -3.78 -20.10 11.77
CA GLY A 248 -5.23 -20.01 11.67
C GLY A 248 -5.78 -18.60 11.44
N PHE A 249 -7.07 -18.50 11.15
CA PHE A 249 -7.71 -17.26 10.73
C PHE A 249 -7.88 -16.23 11.83
N GLU A 250 -8.03 -16.64 13.09
CA GLU A 250 -8.15 -15.71 14.21
C GLU A 250 -6.87 -14.87 14.36
N ILE A 251 -5.71 -15.51 14.26
CA ILE A 251 -4.41 -14.81 14.30
C ILE A 251 -4.22 -13.93 13.06
N VAL A 252 -4.70 -14.36 11.90
CA VAL A 252 -4.73 -13.51 10.69
C VAL A 252 -5.57 -12.26 10.92
N SER A 253 -6.72 -12.39 11.58
CA SER A 253 -7.56 -11.24 11.93
C SER A 253 -6.81 -10.25 12.83
N VAL A 254 -6.15 -10.72 13.88
CA VAL A 254 -5.33 -9.88 14.77
C VAL A 254 -4.22 -9.18 13.96
N TYR A 255 -3.46 -9.94 13.16
CA TYR A 255 -2.39 -9.39 12.32
C TYR A 255 -2.91 -8.28 11.40
N THR A 256 -4.00 -8.54 10.69
CA THR A 256 -4.52 -7.61 9.67
C THR A 256 -5.04 -6.32 10.26
N MET A 257 -5.60 -6.32 11.46
CA MET A 257 -6.03 -5.10 12.15
C MET A 257 -4.83 -4.21 12.53
N TYR A 258 -3.78 -4.78 13.14
CA TYR A 258 -2.56 -4.02 13.41
C TYR A 258 -1.88 -3.55 12.12
N ASN A 259 -1.74 -4.44 11.15
CA ASN A 259 -1.15 -4.08 9.86
C ASN A 259 -1.92 -2.95 9.18
N TYR A 260 -3.25 -2.99 9.21
CA TYR A 260 -4.08 -1.94 8.62
C TYR A 260 -3.85 -0.58 9.29
N LEU A 261 -3.79 -0.56 10.63
CA LEU A 261 -3.53 0.66 11.39
C LEU A 261 -2.19 1.30 10.98
N PHE A 262 -1.10 0.52 10.98
CA PHE A 262 0.24 1.02 10.66
C PHE A 262 0.44 1.32 9.16
N SER A 263 -0.10 0.49 8.27
CA SER A 263 0.05 0.68 6.81
C SER A 263 -0.76 1.85 6.29
N THR A 264 -1.94 2.14 6.86
CA THR A 264 -2.75 3.30 6.50
C THR A 264 -1.99 4.59 6.77
N VAL A 265 -1.37 4.72 7.92
CA VAL A 265 -0.54 5.90 8.27
C VAL A 265 0.64 6.03 7.31
N MET A 266 1.31 4.91 6.96
CA MET A 266 2.40 4.93 5.97
C MET A 266 1.92 5.39 4.59
N THR A 267 0.75 4.92 4.15
CA THR A 267 0.16 5.32 2.86
C THR A 267 -0.15 6.82 2.81
N LEU A 268 -0.65 7.40 3.92
CA LEU A 268 -0.88 8.85 4.02
C LEU A 268 0.44 9.63 3.91
N ILE A 269 1.50 9.19 4.60
CA ILE A 269 2.82 9.80 4.49
C ILE A 269 3.33 9.74 3.04
N LEU A 270 3.24 8.59 2.38
CA LEU A 270 3.69 8.41 1.01
C LEU A 270 2.91 9.29 0.01
N THR A 271 1.62 9.50 0.25
CA THR A 271 0.77 10.37 -0.59
C THR A 271 1.26 11.83 -0.55
N VAL A 272 1.60 12.34 0.63
CA VAL A 272 2.16 13.68 0.79
C VAL A 272 3.55 13.77 0.13
N VAL A 273 4.36 12.76 0.34
CA VAL A 273 5.75 12.69 -0.17
C VAL A 273 5.82 12.61 -1.69
N ALA A 274 4.82 12.02 -2.35
CA ALA A 274 4.79 11.90 -3.81
C ALA A 274 4.94 13.26 -4.52
N SER A 275 4.36 14.34 -3.97
CA SER A 275 4.48 15.70 -4.50
C SER A 275 5.91 16.24 -4.38
N ILE A 276 6.60 15.93 -3.29
CA ILE A 276 7.98 16.34 -3.04
C ILE A 276 8.95 15.61 -3.96
N ILE A 277 8.71 14.31 -4.19
CA ILE A 277 9.53 13.47 -5.09
C ILE A 277 9.55 14.03 -6.51
N TYR A 278 8.43 14.59 -7.01
CA TYR A 278 8.38 15.23 -8.31
C TYR A 278 9.39 16.39 -8.41
N VAL A 279 9.42 17.27 -7.40
CA VAL A 279 10.34 18.41 -7.35
C VAL A 279 11.80 17.94 -7.25
N LEU A 280 12.06 16.92 -6.42
CA LEU A 280 13.39 16.31 -6.28
C LEU A 280 13.85 15.70 -7.60
N GLY A 281 12.96 14.99 -8.30
CA GLY A 281 13.24 14.37 -9.60
C GLY A 281 13.64 15.40 -10.64
N LYS A 282 12.87 16.50 -10.76
CA LYS A 282 13.21 17.61 -11.65
C LYS A 282 14.58 18.19 -11.32
N THR A 283 14.83 18.54 -10.06
CA THR A 283 16.07 19.16 -9.61
C THR A 283 17.29 18.22 -9.79
N PHE A 284 17.11 16.91 -9.68
CA PHE A 284 18.19 15.91 -9.86
C PHE A 284 18.84 16.00 -11.23
N PHE A 285 18.04 16.23 -12.29
CA PHE A 285 18.53 16.33 -13.65
C PHE A 285 18.93 17.77 -14.05
N GLU A 286 18.34 18.80 -13.42
CA GLU A 286 18.62 20.20 -13.76
C GLU A 286 19.87 20.74 -13.04
N ASN A 287 20.04 20.46 -11.74
CA ASN A 287 21.13 21.04 -10.95
C ASN A 287 21.54 20.10 -9.80
N ARG A 288 22.67 19.45 -9.97
CA ARG A 288 23.19 18.45 -9.02
C ARG A 288 23.50 19.03 -7.63
N GLU A 289 24.07 20.21 -7.55
CA GLU A 289 24.42 20.85 -6.26
C GLU A 289 23.17 21.22 -5.48
N LYS A 290 22.19 21.83 -6.15
CA LYS A 290 20.90 22.17 -5.57
C LYS A 290 20.15 20.91 -5.11
N TYR A 291 20.22 19.83 -5.91
CA TYR A 291 19.63 18.53 -5.54
C TYR A 291 20.21 17.98 -4.24
N LEU A 292 21.54 18.02 -4.05
CA LEU A 292 22.17 17.53 -2.83
C LEU A 292 21.64 18.23 -1.58
N VAL A 293 21.48 19.55 -1.65
CA VAL A 293 20.92 20.33 -0.52
C VAL A 293 19.45 19.97 -0.30
N TYR A 294 18.64 19.86 -1.34
CA TYR A 294 17.23 19.52 -1.23
C TYR A 294 17.04 18.07 -0.74
N HIS A 295 17.90 17.16 -1.18
CA HIS A 295 17.88 15.78 -0.71
C HIS A 295 18.20 15.68 0.78
N ASP A 296 19.22 16.40 1.26
CA ASP A 296 19.59 16.43 2.68
C ASP A 296 18.47 17.00 3.56
N MET A 297 17.81 18.06 3.08
CA MET A 297 16.64 18.63 3.75
C MET A 297 15.47 17.64 3.79
N PHE A 298 15.16 17.04 2.65
CA PHE A 298 14.11 16.04 2.55
C PHE A 298 14.39 14.85 3.48
N GLU A 299 15.64 14.34 3.48
CA GLU A 299 16.07 13.25 4.35
C GLU A 299 15.85 13.60 5.82
N LEU A 300 16.32 14.78 6.27
CA LEU A 300 16.15 15.24 7.65
C LEU A 300 14.67 15.30 8.05
N LEU A 301 13.85 16.00 7.25
CA LEU A 301 12.43 16.20 7.56
C LEU A 301 11.64 14.88 7.49
N TYR A 302 11.87 14.07 6.47
CA TYR A 302 11.18 12.80 6.28
C TYR A 302 11.45 11.83 7.43
N LEU A 303 12.73 11.68 7.82
CA LEU A 303 13.11 10.81 8.93
C LEU A 303 12.53 11.31 10.25
N THR A 304 12.63 12.62 10.53
CA THR A 304 12.14 13.19 11.79
C THR A 304 10.61 13.09 11.89
N ILE A 305 9.88 13.60 10.89
CA ILE A 305 8.41 13.62 10.91
C ILE A 305 7.84 12.20 10.89
N GLY A 306 8.37 11.33 10.03
CA GLY A 306 7.94 9.93 9.97
C GLY A 306 8.16 9.19 11.28
N SER A 307 9.32 9.39 11.94
CA SER A 307 9.59 8.78 13.25
C SER A 307 8.70 9.33 14.35
N ILE A 308 8.37 10.62 14.35
CA ILE A 308 7.40 11.22 15.28
C ILE A 308 6.03 10.59 15.09
N ILE A 309 5.52 10.56 13.87
CA ILE A 309 4.17 10.04 13.57
C ILE A 309 4.06 8.57 14.03
N PHE A 310 5.03 7.71 13.68
CA PHE A 310 4.98 6.32 14.09
C PHE A 310 5.24 6.13 15.59
N SER A 311 6.01 6.99 16.25
CA SER A 311 6.16 6.97 17.71
C SER A 311 4.84 7.31 18.43
N VAL A 312 4.09 8.29 17.92
CA VAL A 312 2.76 8.62 18.45
C VAL A 312 1.80 7.46 18.19
N LEU A 313 1.83 6.88 16.98
CA LEU A 313 1.00 5.74 16.64
C LEU A 313 1.28 4.53 17.56
N TYR A 314 2.57 4.24 17.86
CA TYR A 314 2.96 3.20 18.80
C TYR A 314 2.34 3.42 20.18
N VAL A 315 2.43 4.65 20.71
CA VAL A 315 1.87 5.00 22.03
C VAL A 315 0.35 4.85 22.06
N CYS A 316 -0.32 5.17 20.96
CA CYS A 316 -1.77 5.10 20.83
C CYS A 316 -2.30 3.72 20.40
N ALA A 317 -1.44 2.80 19.95
CA ALA A 317 -1.87 1.53 19.34
C ALA A 317 -2.69 0.64 20.29
N ILE A 318 -2.20 0.40 21.51
CA ILE A 318 -2.94 -0.39 22.51
C ILE A 318 -4.19 0.32 23.00
N PRO A 319 -4.17 1.62 23.39
CA PRO A 319 -5.38 2.39 23.69
C PRO A 319 -6.42 2.34 22.58
N PHE A 320 -5.99 2.48 21.32
CA PHE A 320 -6.87 2.36 20.15
C PHE A 320 -7.47 0.96 20.04
N MET A 321 -6.63 -0.09 20.11
CA MET A 321 -7.11 -1.48 19.98
C MET A 321 -8.11 -1.84 21.07
N ARG A 322 -7.98 -1.33 22.30
CA ARG A 322 -8.96 -1.53 23.37
C ARG A 322 -10.34 -1.02 23.01
N LEU A 323 -10.43 0.21 22.47
CA LEU A 323 -11.70 0.78 22.02
C LEU A 323 -12.24 0.07 20.77
N TYR A 324 -11.32 -0.25 19.86
CA TYR A 324 -11.67 -0.79 18.55
C TYR A 324 -12.16 -2.25 18.61
N THR A 325 -11.62 -3.02 19.56
CA THR A 325 -11.97 -4.43 19.75
C THR A 325 -12.76 -4.68 21.04
N GLU A 326 -13.41 -3.64 21.55
CA GLU A 326 -14.30 -3.77 22.69
C GLU A 326 -15.42 -4.77 22.40
N GLY A 327 -15.61 -5.76 23.28
CA GLY A 327 -16.60 -6.83 23.08
C GLY A 327 -16.11 -8.04 22.25
N PHE A 328 -14.92 -8.02 21.65
CA PHE A 328 -14.38 -9.19 20.98
C PHE A 328 -13.85 -10.21 22.00
N THR A 329 -14.28 -11.46 21.91
CA THR A 329 -13.94 -12.50 22.90
C THR A 329 -13.27 -13.74 22.30
N ASP A 330 -13.27 -13.87 20.99
CA ASP A 330 -12.80 -15.05 20.26
C ASP A 330 -11.30 -15.03 19.91
N ALA A 331 -10.66 -13.86 19.99
CA ALA A 331 -9.22 -13.72 19.80
C ALA A 331 -8.62 -12.64 20.72
N ASN A 332 -7.34 -12.77 21.04
CA ASN A 332 -6.66 -11.77 21.85
C ASN A 332 -6.05 -10.67 20.99
N TYR A 333 -6.73 -9.52 20.93
CA TYR A 333 -6.28 -8.34 20.19
C TYR A 333 -5.35 -7.42 21.01
N ILE A 334 -5.31 -7.58 22.33
CA ILE A 334 -4.51 -6.71 23.22
C ILE A 334 -3.16 -7.36 23.50
N ASP A 335 -2.19 -7.06 22.65
CA ASP A 335 -0.85 -7.59 22.74
C ASP A 335 0.19 -6.47 22.66
N TYR A 336 0.91 -6.22 23.76
CA TYR A 336 1.90 -5.15 23.87
C TYR A 336 3.16 -5.34 23.01
N LYS A 337 3.41 -6.55 22.50
CA LYS A 337 4.57 -6.83 21.64
C LYS A 337 4.30 -6.46 20.17
N LEU A 338 3.06 -6.64 19.72
CA LEU A 338 2.70 -6.37 18.33
C LEU A 338 2.96 -4.92 17.89
N PRO A 339 2.54 -3.88 18.66
CA PRO A 339 2.86 -2.51 18.30
C PRO A 339 4.34 -2.23 18.14
N ILE A 340 5.22 -2.87 18.92
CA ILE A 340 6.67 -2.68 18.82
C ILE A 340 7.19 -3.26 17.51
N LEU A 341 6.74 -4.45 17.15
CA LEU A 341 7.18 -5.10 15.91
C LEU A 341 6.68 -4.34 14.68
N PHE A 342 5.41 -3.94 14.64
CA PHE A 342 4.86 -3.12 13.56
C PHE A 342 5.51 -1.74 13.50
N PHE A 343 5.75 -1.11 14.65
CA PHE A 343 6.49 0.15 14.72
C PHE A 343 7.91 0.00 14.16
N THR A 344 8.64 -1.04 14.57
CA THR A 344 10.00 -1.31 14.09
C THR A 344 10.02 -1.52 12.58
N MET A 345 9.06 -2.28 12.04
CA MET A 345 8.89 -2.49 10.62
C MET A 345 8.69 -1.15 9.88
N GLN A 346 7.80 -0.30 10.36
CA GLN A 346 7.53 0.99 9.72
C GLN A 346 8.67 1.99 9.91
N LEU A 347 9.34 1.98 11.06
CA LEU A 347 10.54 2.79 11.28
C LEU A 347 11.62 2.45 10.25
N LEU A 348 11.88 1.17 9.98
CA LEU A 348 12.83 0.74 8.94
C LEU A 348 12.40 1.20 7.53
N ASN A 349 11.10 1.19 7.24
CA ASN A 349 10.56 1.75 6.00
C ASN A 349 10.79 3.26 5.89
N ILE A 350 10.63 4.02 6.99
CA ILE A 350 10.95 5.45 7.04
C ILE A 350 12.45 5.66 6.84
N LEU A 351 13.32 4.90 7.55
CA LEU A 351 14.76 5.08 7.46
C LEU A 351 15.32 4.86 6.05
N ARG A 352 14.77 3.96 5.27
CA ARG A 352 15.19 3.70 3.87
C ARG A 352 14.54 4.63 2.85
N GLY A 353 13.44 5.31 3.19
CA GLY A 353 12.56 6.04 2.28
C GLY A 353 13.28 7.04 1.36
N PRO A 354 14.05 8.02 1.88
CA PRO A 354 14.75 9.01 1.06
C PRO A 354 15.73 8.41 0.07
N CYS A 355 16.52 7.43 0.51
CA CYS A 355 17.49 6.74 -0.34
C CYS A 355 16.80 5.83 -1.39
N ASN A 356 15.68 5.21 -1.05
CA ASN A 356 14.90 4.42 -1.99
C ASN A 356 14.27 5.30 -3.08
N ASN A 357 13.74 6.45 -2.72
CA ASN A 357 13.23 7.43 -3.68
C ASN A 357 14.32 7.94 -4.63
N LEU A 358 15.53 8.15 -4.12
CA LEU A 358 16.68 8.53 -4.95
C LEU A 358 17.05 7.43 -5.97
N ILE A 359 17.02 6.15 -5.59
CA ILE A 359 17.25 5.03 -6.50
C ILE A 359 16.24 5.04 -7.64
N ASN A 360 14.97 5.33 -7.33
CA ASN A 360 13.89 5.42 -8.33
C ASN A 360 14.09 6.63 -9.25
N ILE A 361 14.39 7.81 -8.71
CA ILE A 361 14.67 9.04 -9.48
C ILE A 361 15.85 8.82 -10.45
N ALA A 362 16.91 8.18 -9.98
CA ALA A 362 18.10 7.90 -10.80
C ALA A 362 17.91 6.74 -11.81
N GLY A 363 16.75 6.07 -11.82
CA GLY A 363 16.47 4.93 -12.71
C GLY A 363 17.30 3.68 -12.40
N HIS A 364 17.84 3.56 -11.17
CA HIS A 364 18.72 2.45 -10.78
C HIS A 364 17.97 1.21 -10.25
N PHE A 365 16.63 1.16 -10.39
CA PHE A 365 15.83 0.00 -9.97
C PHE A 365 16.26 -1.31 -10.66
N LEU A 366 16.70 -1.26 -11.93
CA LEU A 366 17.23 -2.45 -12.62
C LEU A 366 18.53 -2.96 -12.00
N LYS A 367 19.40 -2.04 -11.54
CA LYS A 367 20.68 -2.39 -10.91
C LYS A 367 20.52 -2.98 -9.51
N THR A 368 19.36 -2.77 -8.89
CA THR A 368 19.04 -3.22 -7.52
C THR A 368 18.06 -4.40 -7.47
N LYS A 369 17.62 -4.95 -8.63
CA LYS A 369 16.63 -6.04 -8.68
C LYS A 369 17.04 -7.30 -7.90
N ASN A 370 18.29 -7.75 -8.04
CA ASN A 370 18.77 -8.95 -7.34
C ASN A 370 18.77 -8.77 -5.82
N ARG A 371 18.98 -7.54 -5.34
CA ARG A 371 18.96 -7.20 -3.91
C ARG A 371 17.53 -7.20 -3.37
N ALA A 372 16.55 -6.79 -4.19
CA ALA A 372 15.12 -6.94 -3.84
C ALA A 372 14.70 -8.41 -3.79
N MET A 373 15.26 -9.26 -4.65
CA MET A 373 15.05 -10.72 -4.56
C MET A 373 15.63 -11.30 -3.26
N ILE A 374 16.82 -10.87 -2.84
CA ILE A 374 17.41 -11.29 -1.56
C ILE A 374 16.52 -10.84 -0.39
N GLU A 375 16.01 -9.59 -0.39
CA GLU A 375 15.06 -9.09 0.61
C GLU A 375 13.83 -10.03 0.71
N MET A 376 13.23 -10.38 -0.43
CA MET A 376 12.10 -11.30 -0.49
C MET A 376 12.45 -12.69 0.06
N VAL A 377 13.58 -13.25 -0.32
CA VAL A 377 14.01 -14.58 0.15
C VAL A 377 14.28 -14.59 1.65
N ILE A 378 14.95 -13.56 2.20
CA ILE A 378 15.15 -13.42 3.65
C ILE A 378 13.80 -13.38 4.37
N ASN A 379 12.85 -12.58 3.89
CA ASN A 379 11.51 -12.49 4.48
C ASN A 379 10.85 -13.87 4.53
N ILE A 380 10.75 -14.58 3.42
CA ILE A 380 10.09 -15.89 3.34
C ILE A 380 10.79 -16.91 4.23
N VAL A 381 12.11 -17.05 4.10
CA VAL A 381 12.86 -18.09 4.82
C VAL A 381 12.78 -17.85 6.33
N VAL A 382 13.06 -16.64 6.80
CA VAL A 382 13.03 -16.34 8.24
C VAL A 382 11.61 -16.45 8.78
N SER A 383 10.58 -15.98 8.06
CA SER A 383 9.18 -16.13 8.47
C SER A 383 8.78 -17.59 8.60
N LEU A 384 9.09 -18.45 7.61
CA LEU A 384 8.75 -19.87 7.64
C LEU A 384 9.48 -20.64 8.75
N VAL A 385 10.71 -20.26 9.05
CA VAL A 385 11.46 -20.86 10.16
C VAL A 385 10.90 -20.41 11.51
N CYS A 386 10.69 -19.11 11.67
CA CYS A 386 10.31 -18.55 12.97
C CYS A 386 8.82 -18.72 13.30
N VAL A 387 7.93 -18.83 12.31
CA VAL A 387 6.48 -18.98 12.56
C VAL A 387 6.15 -20.22 13.39
N LYS A 388 6.90 -21.32 13.22
CA LYS A 388 6.67 -22.58 13.92
C LYS A 388 6.82 -22.48 15.44
N TRP A 389 7.68 -21.57 15.93
CA TRP A 389 7.94 -21.38 17.36
C TRP A 389 7.36 -20.09 17.92
N LEU A 390 7.24 -19.06 17.10
CA LEU A 390 6.88 -17.71 17.54
C LEU A 390 5.53 -17.23 16.97
N GLY A 391 4.87 -18.03 16.13
CA GLY A 391 3.58 -17.66 15.54
C GLY A 391 3.66 -16.31 14.80
N ILE A 392 2.74 -15.42 15.13
CA ILE A 392 2.64 -14.07 14.54
C ILE A 392 3.93 -13.24 14.66
N TYR A 393 4.64 -13.38 15.79
CA TYR A 393 5.90 -12.66 15.99
C TYR A 393 6.98 -13.16 15.05
N GLY A 394 6.99 -14.47 14.74
CA GLY A 394 7.95 -15.07 13.82
C GLY A 394 7.86 -14.49 12.41
N VAL A 395 6.65 -14.25 11.93
CA VAL A 395 6.42 -13.63 10.62
C VAL A 395 6.91 -12.18 10.61
N LEU A 396 6.58 -11.41 11.65
CA LEU A 396 7.06 -10.03 11.77
C LEU A 396 8.58 -9.93 11.91
N ILE A 397 9.23 -10.86 12.62
CA ILE A 397 10.70 -10.94 12.70
C ILE A 397 11.30 -11.21 11.31
N GLY A 398 10.67 -12.06 10.49
CA GLY A 398 11.09 -12.30 9.11
C GLY A 398 11.08 -11.02 8.29
N THR A 399 9.98 -10.27 8.35
CA THR A 399 9.84 -8.98 7.66
C THR A 399 10.85 -7.95 8.16
N ILE A 400 11.05 -7.82 9.48
CA ILE A 400 12.05 -6.92 10.08
C ILE A 400 13.47 -7.31 9.63
N SER A 401 13.80 -8.61 9.60
CA SER A 401 15.12 -9.09 9.17
C SER A 401 15.43 -8.73 7.72
N ALA A 402 14.45 -8.90 6.84
CA ALA A 402 14.55 -8.51 5.44
C ALA A 402 14.70 -6.98 5.28
N LEU A 403 13.92 -6.21 6.04
CA LEU A 403 14.02 -4.75 6.06
C LEU A 403 15.35 -4.25 6.60
N LEU A 404 15.91 -4.87 7.63
CA LEU A 404 17.24 -4.53 8.15
C LEU A 404 18.32 -4.71 7.08
N TYR A 405 18.32 -5.84 6.38
CA TYR A 405 19.21 -6.05 5.24
C TYR A 405 19.02 -4.97 4.19
N ARG A 406 17.79 -4.78 3.73
CA ARG A 406 17.49 -3.90 2.60
C ARG A 406 17.70 -2.42 2.91
N THR A 407 17.39 -1.97 4.12
CA THR A 407 17.63 -0.59 4.57
C THR A 407 19.12 -0.25 4.49
N ASN A 408 19.99 -1.12 5.02
CA ASN A 408 21.44 -0.92 4.94
C ASN A 408 21.94 -0.90 3.49
N ASP A 409 21.48 -1.86 2.67
CA ASP A 409 21.85 -1.94 1.26
C ASP A 409 21.47 -0.67 0.49
N ILE A 410 20.22 -0.19 0.65
CA ILE A 410 19.70 1.01 -0.01
C ILE A 410 20.50 2.25 0.41
N ILE A 411 20.75 2.45 1.72
CA ILE A 411 21.51 3.59 2.23
C ILE A 411 22.93 3.60 1.67
N ILE A 412 23.63 2.47 1.71
CA ILE A 412 25.01 2.36 1.19
C ILE A 412 25.01 2.60 -0.32
N TYR A 413 24.10 1.95 -1.06
CA TYR A 413 24.03 2.07 -2.51
C TYR A 413 23.75 3.50 -2.97
N ALA A 414 22.72 4.13 -2.42
CA ALA A 414 22.31 5.48 -2.78
C ALA A 414 23.44 6.50 -2.53
N ASN A 415 24.06 6.47 -1.34
CA ASN A 415 25.11 7.39 -1.01
C ASN A 415 26.39 7.16 -1.82
N ARG A 416 26.85 5.90 -1.95
CA ARG A 416 28.13 5.60 -2.63
C ARG A 416 28.02 5.61 -4.15
N LYS A 417 26.92 5.09 -4.73
CA LYS A 417 26.79 4.89 -6.18
C LYS A 417 26.03 5.97 -6.91
N ILE A 418 25.20 6.74 -6.21
CA ILE A 418 24.41 7.81 -6.83
C ILE A 418 24.88 9.18 -6.35
N LEU A 419 25.02 9.39 -5.04
CA LEU A 419 25.44 10.69 -4.50
C LEU A 419 26.98 10.88 -4.50
N ASN A 420 27.76 9.81 -4.70
CA ASN A 420 29.23 9.81 -4.64
C ASN A 420 29.77 10.39 -3.33
N ARG A 421 29.12 10.06 -2.21
CA ARG A 421 29.50 10.53 -0.86
C ARG A 421 29.48 9.40 0.18
N SER A 422 30.02 9.70 1.35
CA SER A 422 29.95 8.80 2.51
C SER A 422 28.51 8.69 3.03
N ALA A 423 28.07 7.48 3.40
CA ALA A 423 26.78 7.24 4.04
C ALA A 423 26.70 7.70 5.51
N ARG A 424 27.82 8.19 6.08
CA ARG A 424 27.89 8.57 7.52
C ARG A 424 26.83 9.59 7.92
N GLY A 425 26.52 10.58 7.05
CA GLY A 425 25.50 11.60 7.33
C GLY A 425 24.10 10.98 7.47
N THR A 426 23.72 10.14 6.52
CA THR A 426 22.45 9.40 6.57
C THR A 426 22.36 8.50 7.79
N TYR A 427 23.40 7.71 8.09
CA TYR A 427 23.42 6.85 9.28
C TYR A 427 23.35 7.65 10.59
N LYS A 428 23.97 8.83 10.67
CA LYS A 428 23.85 9.71 11.84
C LYS A 428 22.39 10.12 12.07
N ARG A 429 21.69 10.56 11.01
CA ARG A 429 20.26 10.94 11.09
C ARG A 429 19.39 9.73 11.44
N CYS A 430 19.65 8.57 10.85
CA CYS A 430 18.97 7.32 11.20
C CYS A 430 19.17 7.00 12.69
N LEU A 431 20.40 7.06 13.20
CA LEU A 431 20.72 6.74 14.59
C LEU A 431 20.02 7.68 15.59
N ILE A 432 19.98 8.99 15.30
CA ILE A 432 19.27 9.96 16.14
C ILE A 432 17.80 9.55 16.27
N ASN A 433 17.13 9.29 15.14
CA ASN A 433 15.71 8.94 15.14
C ASN A 433 15.46 7.56 15.76
N VAL A 434 16.34 6.59 15.58
CA VAL A 434 16.24 5.26 16.24
C VAL A 434 16.39 5.39 17.76
N VAL A 435 17.37 6.16 18.25
CA VAL A 435 17.57 6.38 19.70
C VAL A 435 16.36 7.06 20.31
N CYS A 436 15.83 8.11 19.69
CA CYS A 436 14.62 8.78 20.14
C CYS A 436 13.43 7.82 20.16
N SER A 437 13.29 6.97 19.14
CA SER A 437 12.24 5.95 19.06
C SER A 437 12.35 4.90 20.16
N ILE A 438 13.56 4.43 20.45
CA ILE A 438 13.80 3.49 21.57
C ILE A 438 13.43 4.14 22.91
N LEU A 439 13.79 5.41 23.12
CA LEU A 439 13.40 6.14 24.32
C LEU A 439 11.87 6.20 24.47
N VAL A 440 11.13 6.47 23.39
CA VAL A 440 9.67 6.44 23.43
C VAL A 440 9.15 5.04 23.78
N ILE A 441 9.70 3.98 23.16
CA ILE A 441 9.31 2.60 23.50
C ILE A 441 9.52 2.35 24.99
N VAL A 442 10.69 2.66 25.55
CA VAL A 442 11.02 2.41 26.97
C VAL A 442 10.12 3.21 27.90
N LEU A 443 9.87 4.49 27.59
CA LEU A 443 9.05 5.37 28.43
C LEU A 443 7.56 4.97 28.44
N TYR A 444 7.07 4.38 27.35
CA TYR A 444 5.67 3.99 27.19
C TYR A 444 5.44 2.48 27.24
N TRP A 445 6.47 1.68 27.52
CA TRP A 445 6.36 0.24 27.68
C TRP A 445 5.32 -0.13 28.74
N LYS A 446 4.29 -0.88 28.33
CA LYS A 446 3.19 -1.33 29.22
C LYS A 446 2.46 -0.20 29.97
N LYS A 447 2.56 1.07 29.54
CA LYS A 447 1.69 2.10 30.10
C LYS A 447 0.24 1.77 29.79
N ASN A 448 -0.55 1.59 30.84
CA ASN A 448 -1.91 1.08 30.77
C ASN A 448 -2.89 2.27 30.76
N TYR A 449 -2.93 3.01 29.64
CA TYR A 449 -3.98 4.01 29.44
C TYR A 449 -5.20 3.33 28.81
N VAL A 450 -6.34 3.49 29.46
CA VAL A 450 -7.64 2.97 28.96
C VAL A 450 -8.53 4.18 28.70
N PRO A 451 -8.70 4.60 27.44
CA PRO A 451 -9.64 5.65 27.11
C PRO A 451 -11.07 5.12 27.13
N ASP A 452 -12.03 5.96 27.55
CA ASP A 452 -13.46 5.63 27.53
C ASP A 452 -14.11 6.02 26.18
N SER A 453 -13.39 6.78 25.35
CA SER A 453 -13.90 7.24 24.04
C SER A 453 -12.76 7.58 23.08
N TYR A 454 -13.08 7.59 21.77
CA TYR A 454 -12.16 8.06 20.74
C TYR A 454 -11.75 9.53 20.92
N ILE A 455 -12.60 10.38 21.52
CA ILE A 455 -12.28 11.79 21.81
C ILE A 455 -11.16 11.88 22.85
N GLN A 456 -11.25 11.09 23.92
CA GLN A 456 -10.17 11.00 24.92
C GLN A 456 -8.88 10.46 24.32
N LEU A 457 -8.95 9.46 23.43
CA LEU A 457 -7.80 8.93 22.72
C LEU A 457 -7.14 10.01 21.84
N ILE A 458 -7.91 10.82 21.13
CA ILE A 458 -7.40 11.93 20.33
C ILE A 458 -6.71 12.97 21.24
N GLY A 459 -7.32 13.35 22.35
CA GLY A 459 -6.71 14.25 23.34
C GLY A 459 -5.38 13.71 23.87
N PHE A 460 -5.35 12.42 24.21
CA PHE A 460 -4.13 11.72 24.63
C PHE A 460 -3.05 11.73 23.52
N ALA A 461 -3.42 11.45 22.28
CA ALA A 461 -2.52 11.46 21.13
C ALA A 461 -1.91 12.85 20.88
N ILE A 462 -2.72 13.91 20.98
CA ILE A 462 -2.24 15.28 20.83
C ILE A 462 -1.26 15.66 21.96
N ALA A 463 -1.63 15.43 23.22
CA ALA A 463 -0.80 15.79 24.37
C ALA A 463 0.56 15.08 24.34
N HIS A 464 0.56 13.75 24.17
CA HIS A 464 1.81 12.97 24.11
C HIS A 464 2.54 13.17 22.80
N GLY A 465 1.80 13.40 21.71
CA GLY A 465 2.38 13.74 20.41
C GLY A 465 3.20 15.02 20.42
N MET A 466 2.73 16.07 21.11
CA MET A 466 3.51 17.31 21.29
C MET A 466 4.81 17.06 22.05
N VAL A 467 4.78 16.30 23.13
CA VAL A 467 5.98 15.98 23.92
C VAL A 467 6.97 15.15 23.09
N ILE A 468 6.49 14.12 22.37
CA ILE A 468 7.33 13.31 21.49
C ILE A 468 7.93 14.18 20.38
N ALA A 469 7.11 15.00 19.72
CA ALA A 469 7.58 15.90 18.65
C ALA A 469 8.67 16.86 19.15
N LEU A 470 8.48 17.48 20.31
CA LEU A 470 9.50 18.35 20.92
C LEU A 470 10.81 17.60 21.16
N GLY A 471 10.76 16.39 21.72
CA GLY A 471 11.94 15.56 21.95
C GLY A 471 12.71 15.25 20.66
N PHE A 472 12.02 14.81 19.60
CA PHE A 472 12.64 14.54 18.31
C PHE A 472 13.20 15.81 17.64
N LEU A 473 12.47 16.92 17.67
CA LEU A 473 12.92 18.20 17.09
C LEU A 473 14.15 18.73 17.81
N ILE A 474 14.18 18.69 19.14
CA ILE A 474 15.35 19.11 19.92
C ILE A 474 16.55 18.22 19.59
N ALA A 475 16.41 16.90 19.60
CA ALA A 475 17.48 15.96 19.31
C ALA A 475 18.05 16.16 17.89
N ASN A 476 17.20 16.25 16.87
CA ASN A 476 17.62 16.45 15.48
C ASN A 476 18.25 17.85 15.28
N THR A 477 17.72 18.90 15.93
CA THR A 477 18.27 20.26 15.84
C THR A 477 19.65 20.35 16.48
N ILE A 478 19.84 19.78 17.65
CA ILE A 478 21.14 19.81 18.36
C ILE A 478 22.18 18.95 17.62
N LEU A 479 21.79 17.73 17.25
CA LEU A 479 22.73 16.78 16.70
C LEU A 479 23.00 16.96 15.21
N ASP A 480 22.10 17.57 14.43
CA ASP A 480 22.32 17.89 13.00
C ASP A 480 22.10 19.37 12.67
N PHE A 481 22.61 20.27 13.53
CA PHE A 481 22.46 21.72 13.41
C PHE A 481 22.88 22.27 12.04
N LYS A 482 23.91 21.69 11.40
CA LYS A 482 24.37 22.13 10.08
C LYS A 482 23.28 22.01 9.01
N SER A 483 22.55 20.90 8.98
CA SER A 483 21.48 20.66 8.02
C SER A 483 20.26 21.54 8.29
N VAL A 484 19.93 21.73 9.56
CA VAL A 484 18.87 22.66 10.00
C VAL A 484 19.20 24.10 9.61
N LYS A 485 20.43 24.57 9.85
CA LYS A 485 20.88 25.92 9.45
C LYS A 485 20.85 26.12 7.93
N ALA A 486 21.23 25.09 7.15
CA ALA A 486 21.14 25.13 5.68
C ALA A 486 19.69 25.26 5.20
N PHE A 487 18.74 24.59 5.86
CA PHE A 487 17.33 24.72 5.58
C PHE A 487 16.82 26.15 5.76
N PHE A 488 17.04 26.76 6.93
CA PHE A 488 16.60 28.15 7.21
C PHE A 488 17.26 29.17 6.29
N LYS A 489 18.53 28.98 5.94
CA LYS A 489 19.24 29.91 5.02
C LYS A 489 18.66 29.87 3.59
N LEU A 490 18.08 28.72 3.16
CA LEU A 490 17.44 28.61 1.84
C LEU A 490 16.02 29.16 1.84
N SER A 491 15.25 29.00 2.94
CA SER A 491 13.91 29.57 3.05
C SER A 491 13.95 31.11 3.08
N LEU A 492 14.87 31.71 3.82
CA LEU A 492 15.04 33.15 3.88
C LEU A 492 15.51 33.78 2.54
N LYS A 493 16.36 33.09 1.76
CA LYS A 493 16.77 33.57 0.43
C LYS A 493 15.65 33.54 -0.63
N LYS A 494 14.55 32.89 -0.36
CA LYS A 494 13.39 32.83 -1.27
C LYS A 494 12.45 34.03 -1.03
N GLU A 495 12.35 34.50 0.22
CA GLU A 495 11.59 35.72 0.56
C GLU A 495 12.20 36.98 -0.01
N ASP A 496 13.55 37.03 -0.18
CA ASP A 496 14.24 38.20 -0.78
C ASP A 496 14.12 38.24 -2.35
N ARG A 497 13.40 37.28 -2.99
CA ARG A 497 13.26 37.20 -4.47
C ARG A 497 11.82 37.21 -4.98
N GLU A 498 10.85 37.26 -4.08
CA GLU A 498 9.43 37.53 -4.39
C GLU A 498 9.07 38.95 -3.93
#